data_d9e235b4aa641b4bc9a9023c1f7ca3bb
#
_entry.id   d9e235b4aa641b4bc9a9023c1f7ca3bb
#
_cell.length_a   1.000
_cell.length_b   1.000
_cell.length_c   1.000
_cell.angle_alpha   90.00
_cell.angle_beta   90.00
_cell.angle_gamma   90.00
#
_symmetry.space_group_name_H-M   'P 1'
#
loop_
_entity.id
_entity.type
_entity.pdbx_description
1 polymer ?
#
loop_
_entity_poly.entity_id
_entity_poly.type
_entity_poly.pdbx_seq_one_letter_code
_entity_poly.pdbx_strand_id
1 'polypeptide(L)'
;VMDVVPAATASTNAPIGQLDREFGHSPSVTGPHGAAFIQGMAAAGVATTAKHFPGLGRVTGNTDFTANVVDTVTTPNDPYFATYRSAISAGVPFVMVALATYTKIDPSSLAVFSPTVIRLLRSNLGFNGVIMSDDLGQAAAVASIPPAQRAIRFIDAGGDLITSQSLGPAEQMAQAVQARAAASPSFSSEVNAAVTRILTAKQSYGLLPC
;
A
#
# COMPACT_ATOMS: atom_id res chain seq x y z
N VAL A 1 5.70 1.36 -11.21
CA VAL A 1 4.54 1.30 -10.30
C VAL A 1 3.28 0.88 -11.04
N MET A 2 2.24 0.43 -10.32
CA MET A 2 0.94 0.03 -10.90
C MET A 2 -0.04 1.20 -11.03
N ASP A 3 0.36 2.38 -10.60
CA ASP A 3 -0.42 3.60 -10.75
C ASP A 3 -0.59 3.96 -12.24
N VAL A 4 -1.82 4.25 -12.64
CA VAL A 4 -2.13 4.71 -13.99
C VAL A 4 -2.28 6.22 -13.96
N VAL A 5 -1.39 6.92 -14.64
CA VAL A 5 -1.44 8.38 -14.79
C VAL A 5 -2.02 8.72 -16.15
N PRO A 6 -3.17 9.43 -16.23
CA PRO A 6 -3.67 9.88 -17.52
C PRO A 6 -2.64 10.77 -18.24
N ALA A 7 -2.38 10.54 -19.52
CA ALA A 7 -1.39 11.30 -20.28
C ALA A 7 -1.60 12.82 -20.21
N ALA A 8 -2.87 13.26 -20.19
CA ALA A 8 -3.22 14.68 -20.09
C ALA A 8 -2.82 15.34 -18.75
N THR A 9 -2.59 14.55 -17.70
CA THR A 9 -2.25 15.06 -16.36
C THR A 9 -0.88 14.60 -15.87
N ALA A 10 -0.09 13.91 -16.70
CA ALA A 10 1.24 13.41 -16.31
C ALA A 10 2.15 14.54 -15.81
N SER A 11 2.18 15.68 -16.49
CA SER A 11 2.99 16.83 -16.11
C SER A 11 2.56 17.53 -14.80
N THR A 12 1.36 17.26 -14.30
CA THR A 12 0.83 17.81 -13.03
C THR A 12 0.72 16.78 -11.93
N ASN A 13 0.95 15.49 -12.22
CA ASN A 13 0.94 14.42 -11.26
C ASN A 13 2.33 14.28 -10.61
N ALA A 14 2.54 14.99 -9.51
CA ALA A 14 3.83 15.07 -8.85
C ALA A 14 4.38 13.72 -8.31
N PRO A 15 3.56 12.79 -7.79
CA PRO A 15 4.12 11.58 -7.20
C PRO A 15 4.59 10.55 -8.23
N ILE A 16 4.01 10.51 -9.42
CA ILE A 16 4.26 9.45 -10.41
C ILE A 16 4.65 10.02 -11.76
N GLY A 17 3.76 10.77 -12.45
CA GLY A 17 3.95 11.20 -13.84
C GLY A 17 5.11 12.16 -14.03
N GLN A 18 5.33 13.12 -13.15
CA GLN A 18 6.50 14.02 -13.24
C GLN A 18 7.85 13.30 -13.06
N LEU A 19 7.82 12.08 -12.59
CA LEU A 19 9.01 11.26 -12.28
C LEU A 19 9.14 10.05 -13.22
N ASP A 20 8.29 9.95 -14.25
CA ASP A 20 8.26 8.84 -15.22
C ASP A 20 8.26 7.46 -14.55
N ARG A 21 7.44 7.29 -13.47
CA ARG A 21 7.44 6.07 -12.65
C ARG A 21 6.42 5.03 -13.12
N GLU A 22 5.45 5.41 -13.92
CA GLU A 22 4.40 4.54 -14.43
C GLU A 22 4.87 3.67 -15.60
N PHE A 23 4.24 2.51 -15.78
CA PHE A 23 4.43 1.66 -16.95
C PHE A 23 3.65 2.15 -18.18
N GLY A 24 2.73 3.11 -18.00
CA GLY A 24 1.93 3.68 -19.08
C GLY A 24 0.68 4.41 -18.57
N HIS A 25 -0.07 4.97 -19.52
CA HIS A 25 -1.15 5.90 -19.25
C HIS A 25 -2.55 5.26 -19.28
N SER A 26 -2.64 3.95 -19.36
CA SER A 26 -3.90 3.20 -19.34
C SER A 26 -3.75 1.87 -18.62
N PRO A 27 -4.86 1.33 -18.05
CA PRO A 27 -4.83 0.00 -17.43
C PRO A 27 -4.40 -1.12 -18.38
N SER A 28 -4.75 -1.01 -19.66
CA SER A 28 -4.40 -2.01 -20.70
C SER A 28 -2.90 -2.04 -21.04
N VAL A 29 -2.16 -0.99 -20.73
CA VAL A 29 -0.70 -0.93 -20.86
C VAL A 29 -0.04 -1.25 -19.53
N THR A 30 -0.41 -0.54 -18.46
CA THR A 30 0.21 -0.68 -17.13
C THR A 30 0.05 -2.10 -16.56
N GLY A 31 -1.13 -2.70 -16.71
CA GLY A 31 -1.40 -4.02 -16.15
C GLY A 31 -0.47 -5.12 -16.69
N PRO A 32 -0.40 -5.35 -18.02
CA PRO A 32 0.48 -6.35 -18.61
C PRO A 32 1.98 -6.11 -18.34
N HIS A 33 2.45 -4.84 -18.41
CA HIS A 33 3.86 -4.52 -18.12
C HIS A 33 4.21 -4.79 -16.65
N GLY A 34 3.33 -4.39 -15.73
CA GLY A 34 3.51 -4.68 -14.31
C GLY A 34 3.49 -6.19 -14.03
N ALA A 35 2.59 -6.94 -14.65
CA ALA A 35 2.53 -8.39 -14.51
C ALA A 35 3.82 -9.07 -15.02
N ALA A 36 4.31 -8.67 -16.19
CA ALA A 36 5.57 -9.20 -16.74
C ALA A 36 6.76 -8.87 -15.83
N PHE A 37 6.82 -7.65 -15.26
CA PHE A 37 7.86 -7.27 -14.30
C PHE A 37 7.80 -8.15 -13.04
N ILE A 38 6.59 -8.36 -12.46
CA ILE A 38 6.39 -9.22 -11.29
C ILE A 38 6.89 -10.64 -11.57
N GLN A 39 6.51 -11.23 -12.71
CA GLN A 39 6.90 -12.59 -13.10
C GLN A 39 8.41 -12.71 -13.32
N GLY A 40 9.03 -11.73 -14.00
CA GLY A 40 10.48 -11.72 -14.25
C GLY A 40 11.28 -11.63 -12.95
N MET A 41 10.87 -10.79 -12.01
CA MET A 41 11.52 -10.67 -10.69
C MET A 41 11.33 -11.94 -9.86
N ALA A 42 10.13 -12.51 -9.85
CA ALA A 42 9.83 -13.75 -9.14
C ALA A 42 10.67 -14.92 -9.66
N ALA A 43 10.88 -15.03 -10.98
CA ALA A 43 11.74 -16.04 -11.59
C ALA A 43 13.21 -15.92 -11.13
N ALA A 44 13.64 -14.72 -10.72
CA ALA A 44 14.96 -14.47 -10.14
C ALA A 44 14.98 -14.57 -8.60
N GLY A 45 13.88 -15.01 -7.96
CA GLY A 45 13.78 -15.12 -6.51
C GLY A 45 13.61 -13.78 -5.78
N VAL A 46 13.20 -12.73 -6.49
CA VAL A 46 13.04 -11.38 -5.91
C VAL A 46 11.56 -11.02 -5.78
N ALA A 47 11.13 -10.75 -4.56
CA ALA A 47 9.78 -10.31 -4.27
C ALA A 47 9.52 -8.87 -4.76
N THR A 48 8.31 -8.61 -5.26
CA THR A 48 7.91 -7.30 -5.78
C THR A 48 6.75 -6.70 -4.96
N THR A 49 6.57 -5.38 -5.08
CA THR A 49 5.44 -4.65 -4.47
C THR A 49 4.67 -3.89 -5.54
N ALA A 50 3.37 -4.17 -5.67
CA ALA A 50 2.47 -3.33 -6.48
C ALA A 50 2.07 -2.08 -5.66
N LYS A 51 2.21 -0.88 -6.26
CA LYS A 51 1.96 0.37 -5.53
C LYS A 51 1.50 1.51 -6.44
N HIS A 52 0.77 2.43 -5.88
CA HIS A 52 0.30 2.64 -4.49
C HIS A 52 -1.23 2.49 -4.45
N PHE A 53 -1.76 1.41 -3.93
CA PHE A 53 -3.20 1.16 -3.91
C PHE A 53 -3.97 2.22 -3.07
N PRO A 54 -5.10 2.76 -3.50
CA PRO A 54 -5.90 2.52 -4.72
C PRO A 54 -5.32 3.10 -6.02
N GLY A 55 -4.32 4.00 -5.95
CA GLY A 55 -3.60 4.58 -7.09
C GLY A 55 -3.34 6.08 -6.93
N LEU A 56 -2.09 6.52 -7.10
CA LEU A 56 -1.69 7.94 -7.01
C LEU A 56 -1.68 8.65 -8.37
N GLY A 57 -2.17 8.00 -9.43
CA GLY A 57 -2.09 8.56 -10.78
C GLY A 57 -3.01 9.74 -11.06
N ARG A 58 -3.97 10.04 -10.17
CA ARG A 58 -4.95 11.13 -10.34
C ARG A 58 -4.80 12.26 -9.33
N VAL A 59 -3.83 12.17 -8.42
CA VAL A 59 -3.54 13.25 -7.46
C VAL A 59 -2.48 14.21 -8.01
N THR A 60 -2.45 15.43 -7.49
CA THR A 60 -1.44 16.43 -7.87
C THR A 60 -0.33 16.56 -6.82
N GLY A 61 -0.62 16.27 -5.55
CA GLY A 61 0.35 16.35 -4.47
C GLY A 61 1.12 15.02 -4.28
N ASN A 62 2.40 15.12 -3.94
CA ASN A 62 3.19 13.98 -3.49
C ASN A 62 3.07 13.85 -1.97
N THR A 63 2.58 12.71 -1.49
CA THR A 63 2.31 12.45 -0.07
C THR A 63 3.56 12.46 0.82
N ASP A 64 4.74 12.27 0.23
CA ASP A 64 6.01 12.39 0.96
C ASP A 64 6.28 13.82 1.42
N PHE A 65 5.84 14.81 0.62
CA PHE A 65 6.15 16.23 0.82
C PHE A 65 4.90 17.10 1.09
N THR A 66 3.70 16.53 0.90
CA THR A 66 2.45 17.29 0.97
C THR A 66 1.43 16.57 1.86
N ALA A 67 0.90 17.27 2.85
CA ALA A 67 -0.25 16.79 3.62
C ALA A 67 -1.56 17.00 2.85
N ASN A 68 -2.63 16.28 3.27
CA ASN A 68 -3.99 16.42 2.73
C ASN A 68 -4.08 16.20 1.21
N VAL A 69 -3.34 15.27 0.68
CA VAL A 69 -3.47 14.84 -0.74
C VAL A 69 -4.78 14.07 -0.91
N VAL A 70 -5.59 14.49 -1.89
CA VAL A 70 -6.96 13.99 -2.08
C VAL A 70 -7.17 13.53 -3.51
N ASP A 71 -7.72 12.33 -3.68
CA ASP A 71 -8.31 11.83 -4.91
C ASP A 71 -9.84 11.95 -4.84
N THR A 72 -10.43 12.70 -5.76
CA THR A 72 -11.88 12.95 -5.86
C THR A 72 -12.54 12.14 -6.97
N VAL A 73 -11.80 11.28 -7.65
CA VAL A 73 -12.23 10.58 -8.89
C VAL A 73 -12.41 9.09 -8.65
N THR A 74 -11.45 8.44 -8.03
CA THR A 74 -11.40 6.98 -7.87
C THR A 74 -12.55 6.46 -7.02
N THR A 75 -13.28 5.47 -7.56
CA THR A 75 -14.47 4.84 -6.93
C THR A 75 -14.18 3.38 -6.53
N PRO A 76 -15.05 2.72 -5.74
CA PRO A 76 -14.86 1.30 -5.37
C PRO A 76 -14.85 0.32 -6.56
N ASN A 77 -15.39 0.73 -7.71
CA ASN A 77 -15.43 -0.08 -8.94
C ASN A 77 -14.60 0.54 -10.07
N ASP A 78 -13.54 1.27 -9.73
CA ASP A 78 -12.74 2.00 -10.69
C ASP A 78 -12.08 1.06 -11.71
N PRO A 79 -12.15 1.36 -13.03
CA PRO A 79 -11.51 0.55 -14.07
C PRO A 79 -9.98 0.46 -13.92
N TYR A 80 -9.33 1.40 -13.22
CA TYR A 80 -7.90 1.35 -12.98
C TYR A 80 -7.47 0.21 -12.05
N PHE A 81 -8.40 -0.37 -11.29
CA PHE A 81 -8.12 -1.58 -10.51
C PHE A 81 -7.82 -2.82 -11.37
N ALA A 82 -8.02 -2.76 -12.67
CA ALA A 82 -7.56 -3.79 -13.59
C ALA A 82 -6.04 -4.01 -13.49
N THR A 83 -5.25 -2.96 -13.20
CA THR A 83 -3.79 -3.09 -13.01
C THR A 83 -3.45 -3.93 -11.78
N TYR A 84 -4.16 -3.71 -10.67
CA TYR A 84 -3.98 -4.50 -9.45
C TYR A 84 -4.48 -5.94 -9.62
N ARG A 85 -5.58 -6.17 -10.37
CA ARG A 85 -6.01 -7.53 -10.73
C ARG A 85 -4.94 -8.25 -11.54
N SER A 86 -4.30 -7.57 -12.49
CA SER A 86 -3.17 -8.12 -13.26
C SER A 86 -1.99 -8.46 -12.36
N ALA A 87 -1.63 -7.58 -11.42
CA ALA A 87 -0.55 -7.82 -10.46
C ALA A 87 -0.87 -9.02 -9.54
N ILE A 88 -2.10 -9.11 -9.03
CA ILE A 88 -2.56 -10.21 -8.17
C ILE A 88 -2.52 -11.52 -8.95
N SER A 89 -3.03 -11.55 -10.19
CA SER A 89 -2.98 -12.72 -11.07
C SER A 89 -1.56 -13.15 -11.43
N ALA A 90 -0.61 -12.21 -11.46
CA ALA A 90 0.81 -12.47 -11.65
C ALA A 90 1.53 -12.95 -10.37
N GLY A 91 0.82 -13.07 -9.25
CA GLY A 91 1.37 -13.57 -7.99
C GLY A 91 2.16 -12.54 -7.18
N VAL A 92 1.84 -11.24 -7.29
CA VAL A 92 2.51 -10.22 -6.50
C VAL A 92 2.40 -10.52 -5.00
N PRO A 93 3.52 -10.59 -4.23
CA PRO A 93 3.46 -10.92 -2.82
C PRO A 93 3.09 -9.74 -1.92
N PHE A 94 3.34 -8.50 -2.35
CA PHE A 94 3.10 -7.29 -1.56
C PHE A 94 2.29 -6.26 -2.35
N VAL A 95 1.38 -5.58 -1.65
CA VAL A 95 0.71 -4.37 -2.14
C VAL A 95 0.88 -3.25 -1.14
N MET A 96 1.41 -2.12 -1.58
CA MET A 96 1.57 -0.91 -0.76
C MET A 96 0.34 -0.02 -0.88
N VAL A 97 -0.19 0.42 0.28
CA VAL A 97 -1.34 1.32 0.35
C VAL A 97 -0.89 2.76 0.48
N ALA A 98 -1.49 3.64 -0.32
CA ALA A 98 -1.18 5.07 -0.40
C ALA A 98 -1.55 5.87 0.86
N LEU A 99 -0.94 7.05 1.01
CA LEU A 99 -1.23 8.02 2.08
C LEU A 99 -2.20 9.13 1.64
N ALA A 100 -2.87 9.00 0.50
CA ALA A 100 -3.89 9.95 0.06
C ALA A 100 -5.29 9.57 0.60
N THR A 101 -6.21 10.54 0.62
CA THR A 101 -7.63 10.33 0.91
C THR A 101 -8.40 10.13 -0.40
N TYR A 102 -9.26 9.13 -0.47
CA TYR A 102 -10.10 8.80 -1.64
C TYR A 102 -11.56 9.08 -1.31
N THR A 103 -12.03 10.28 -1.66
CA THR A 103 -13.32 10.80 -1.17
C THR A 103 -14.54 9.99 -1.59
N LYS A 104 -14.47 9.26 -2.70
CA LYS A 104 -15.55 8.39 -3.17
C LYS A 104 -15.49 6.95 -2.63
N ILE A 105 -14.44 6.62 -1.85
CA ILE A 105 -14.28 5.32 -1.17
C ILE A 105 -14.43 5.50 0.34
N ASP A 106 -13.61 6.37 0.92
CA ASP A 106 -13.65 6.75 2.34
C ASP A 106 -13.15 8.20 2.48
N PRO A 107 -14.06 9.18 2.63
CA PRO A 107 -13.69 10.60 2.76
C PRO A 107 -13.09 10.97 4.12
N SER A 108 -13.18 10.08 5.10
CA SER A 108 -12.85 10.37 6.51
C SER A 108 -11.45 9.97 6.91
N SER A 109 -10.76 9.16 6.09
CA SER A 109 -9.47 8.58 6.45
C SER A 109 -8.50 8.56 5.27
N LEU A 110 -7.20 8.65 5.56
CA LEU A 110 -6.18 8.27 4.60
C LEU A 110 -6.37 6.79 4.23
N ALA A 111 -6.12 6.42 2.97
CA ALA A 111 -6.30 5.05 2.49
C ALA A 111 -5.61 4.01 3.39
N VAL A 112 -4.40 4.30 3.85
CA VAL A 112 -3.62 3.44 4.74
C VAL A 112 -4.30 3.15 6.08
N PHE A 113 -5.18 4.03 6.56
CA PHE A 113 -5.92 3.89 7.83
C PHE A 113 -7.40 3.56 7.63
N SER A 114 -7.81 3.28 6.39
CA SER A 114 -9.21 3.02 6.05
C SER A 114 -9.49 1.51 5.99
N PRO A 115 -10.29 0.94 6.92
CA PRO A 115 -10.74 -0.45 6.80
C PRO A 115 -11.54 -0.69 5.52
N THR A 116 -12.19 0.35 4.97
CA THR A 116 -12.94 0.25 3.71
C THR A 116 -12.01 0.04 2.54
N VAL A 117 -10.91 0.79 2.44
CA VAL A 117 -9.89 0.65 1.39
C VAL A 117 -9.18 -0.71 1.52
N ILE A 118 -8.77 -1.09 2.72
CA ILE A 118 -8.10 -2.38 2.97
C ILE A 118 -9.02 -3.55 2.59
N ARG A 119 -10.31 -3.49 2.94
CA ARG A 119 -11.30 -4.52 2.58
C ARG A 119 -11.53 -4.58 1.07
N LEU A 120 -11.52 -3.44 0.38
CA LEU A 120 -11.61 -3.39 -1.08
C LEU A 120 -10.46 -4.19 -1.71
N LEU A 121 -9.24 -4.04 -1.22
CA LEU A 121 -8.09 -4.82 -1.68
C LEU A 121 -8.21 -6.31 -1.31
N ARG A 122 -8.54 -6.63 -0.05
CA ARG A 122 -8.65 -8.01 0.44
C ARG A 122 -9.80 -8.77 -0.24
N SER A 123 -11.02 -8.25 -0.10
CA SER A 123 -12.23 -8.99 -0.44
C SER A 123 -12.68 -8.78 -1.88
N ASN A 124 -12.64 -7.53 -2.40
CA ASN A 124 -13.17 -7.27 -3.74
C ASN A 124 -12.16 -7.58 -4.85
N LEU A 125 -10.86 -7.37 -4.58
CA LEU A 125 -9.80 -7.74 -5.52
C LEU A 125 -9.20 -9.11 -5.24
N GLY A 126 -9.47 -9.73 -4.09
CA GLY A 126 -9.01 -11.07 -3.74
C GLY A 126 -7.54 -11.16 -3.35
N PHE A 127 -6.93 -10.08 -2.85
CA PHE A 127 -5.53 -10.07 -2.48
C PHE A 127 -5.28 -10.74 -1.13
N ASN A 128 -4.54 -11.85 -1.12
CA ASN A 128 -4.22 -12.63 0.08
C ASN A 128 -2.76 -12.46 0.57
N GLY A 129 -1.93 -11.72 -0.17
CA GLY A 129 -0.55 -11.42 0.20
C GLY A 129 -0.43 -10.36 1.31
N VAL A 130 0.76 -9.81 1.46
CA VAL A 130 1.07 -8.81 2.50
C VAL A 130 0.63 -7.41 2.06
N ILE A 131 -0.24 -6.78 2.84
CA ILE A 131 -0.58 -5.36 2.70
C ILE A 131 0.44 -4.55 3.50
N MET A 132 1.21 -3.72 2.79
CA MET A 132 2.18 -2.84 3.44
C MET A 132 1.74 -1.38 3.38
N SER A 133 2.17 -0.59 4.36
CA SER A 133 1.98 0.85 4.33
C SER A 133 2.99 1.50 3.37
N ASP A 134 2.64 2.68 2.86
CA ASP A 134 3.64 3.65 2.45
C ASP A 134 4.38 4.20 3.68
N ASP A 135 5.30 5.16 3.54
CA ASP A 135 6.15 5.61 4.65
C ASP A 135 5.34 6.23 5.81
N LEU A 136 5.20 5.49 6.90
CA LEU A 136 4.59 5.99 8.13
C LEU A 136 5.61 6.69 9.05
N GLY A 137 6.88 6.73 8.68
CA GLY A 137 7.94 7.37 9.48
C GLY A 137 8.01 8.87 9.26
N GLN A 138 8.17 9.32 8.02
CA GLN A 138 8.53 10.71 7.71
C GLN A 138 7.58 11.41 6.73
N ALA A 139 6.70 10.69 6.00
CA ALA A 139 5.85 11.32 5.00
C ALA A 139 5.02 12.47 5.59
N ALA A 140 4.97 13.60 4.88
CA ALA A 140 4.23 14.79 5.29
C ALA A 140 2.73 14.50 5.50
N ALA A 141 2.17 13.58 4.75
CA ALA A 141 0.77 13.18 4.85
C ALA A 141 0.37 12.64 6.23
N VAL A 142 1.31 12.08 6.99
CA VAL A 142 1.07 11.53 8.34
C VAL A 142 1.72 12.33 9.47
N ALA A 143 2.41 13.43 9.16
CA ALA A 143 3.22 14.18 10.12
C ALA A 143 2.44 14.67 11.36
N SER A 144 1.15 14.99 11.20
CA SER A 144 0.27 15.43 12.29
C SER A 144 -0.19 14.32 13.25
N ILE A 145 0.09 13.03 12.92
CA ILE A 145 -0.34 11.87 13.70
C ILE A 145 0.89 11.32 14.45
N PRO A 146 0.84 11.12 15.77
CA PRO A 146 1.95 10.50 16.51
C PRO A 146 2.31 9.12 15.97
N PRO A 147 3.60 8.74 15.84
CA PRO A 147 4.03 7.47 15.26
C PRO A 147 3.33 6.24 15.85
N ALA A 148 3.21 6.18 17.17
CA ALA A 148 2.48 5.13 17.88
C ALA A 148 1.05 4.94 17.34
N GLN A 149 0.33 6.04 17.10
CA GLN A 149 -1.04 5.98 16.57
C GLN A 149 -1.08 5.55 15.09
N ARG A 150 -0.06 5.93 14.30
CA ARG A 150 0.02 5.51 12.89
C ARG A 150 0.06 3.98 12.79
N ALA A 151 0.92 3.33 13.59
CA ALA A 151 1.04 1.88 13.61
C ALA A 151 -0.25 1.19 14.05
N ILE A 152 -0.84 1.65 15.14
CA ILE A 152 -2.08 1.07 15.68
C ILE A 152 -3.22 1.18 14.66
N ARG A 153 -3.43 2.37 14.08
CA ARG A 153 -4.49 2.60 13.08
C ARG A 153 -4.31 1.73 11.84
N PHE A 154 -3.05 1.53 11.39
CA PHE A 154 -2.78 0.71 10.23
C PHE A 154 -3.11 -0.77 10.46
N ILE A 155 -2.71 -1.32 11.61
CA ILE A 155 -3.04 -2.70 11.99
C ILE A 155 -4.56 -2.86 12.20
N ASP A 156 -5.21 -1.94 12.95
CA ASP A 156 -6.67 -1.93 13.16
C ASP A 156 -7.44 -1.84 11.81
N ALA A 157 -6.86 -1.22 10.79
CA ALA A 157 -7.45 -1.18 9.44
C ALA A 157 -7.29 -2.50 8.66
N GLY A 158 -6.45 -3.42 9.11
CA GLY A 158 -6.16 -4.71 8.48
C GLY A 158 -4.87 -4.75 7.65
N GLY A 159 -3.96 -3.81 7.88
CA GLY A 159 -2.61 -3.80 7.31
C GLY A 159 -1.67 -4.79 7.99
N ASP A 160 -0.59 -5.17 7.32
CA ASP A 160 0.32 -6.22 7.78
C ASP A 160 1.75 -5.73 8.06
N LEU A 161 2.34 -4.92 7.18
CA LEU A 161 3.75 -4.54 7.22
C LEU A 161 3.90 -3.02 7.17
N ILE A 162 4.50 -2.45 8.20
CA ILE A 162 4.74 -1.00 8.29
C ILE A 162 6.09 -0.66 7.67
N THR A 163 6.08 0.33 6.76
CA THR A 163 7.28 0.93 6.19
C THR A 163 7.64 2.21 6.92
N SER A 164 8.91 2.42 7.22
CA SER A 164 9.43 3.65 7.82
C SER A 164 10.81 3.98 7.28
N GLN A 165 10.99 5.19 6.77
CA GLN A 165 12.29 5.72 6.36
C GLN A 165 13.12 6.27 7.53
N SER A 166 12.58 6.24 8.75
CA SER A 166 13.23 6.79 9.96
C SER A 166 13.20 5.79 11.10
N LEU A 167 14.36 5.62 11.75
CA LEU A 167 14.52 4.68 12.86
C LEU A 167 13.68 5.10 14.10
N GLY A 168 13.76 6.35 14.53
CA GLY A 168 13.05 6.81 15.74
C GLY A 168 11.53 6.58 15.69
N PRO A 169 10.82 7.03 14.64
CA PRO A 169 9.41 6.66 14.45
C PRO A 169 9.17 5.15 14.36
N ALA A 170 10.05 4.38 13.71
CA ALA A 170 9.91 2.93 13.60
C ALA A 170 9.95 2.26 14.98
N GLU A 171 10.87 2.66 15.86
CA GLU A 171 10.96 2.15 17.22
C GLU A 171 9.71 2.48 18.05
N GLN A 172 9.20 3.72 17.95
CA GLN A 172 7.97 4.13 18.63
C GLN A 172 6.76 3.31 18.14
N MET A 173 6.66 3.06 16.83
CA MET A 173 5.62 2.23 16.23
C MET A 173 5.71 0.79 16.73
N ALA A 174 6.89 0.18 16.73
CA ALA A 174 7.09 -1.19 17.20
C ALA A 174 6.73 -1.34 18.69
N GLN A 175 7.18 -0.43 19.54
CA GLN A 175 6.84 -0.42 20.96
C GLN A 175 5.33 -0.29 21.20
N ALA A 176 4.65 0.56 20.45
CA ALA A 176 3.20 0.74 20.56
C ALA A 176 2.43 -0.52 20.16
N VAL A 177 2.83 -1.18 19.06
CA VAL A 177 2.22 -2.45 18.63
C VAL A 177 2.43 -3.54 19.69
N GLN A 178 3.64 -3.69 20.23
CA GLN A 178 3.94 -4.66 21.28
C GLN A 178 3.11 -4.41 22.53
N ALA A 179 3.06 -3.16 23.01
CA ALA A 179 2.30 -2.80 24.21
C ALA A 179 0.80 -3.06 24.04
N ARG A 180 0.22 -2.70 22.88
CA ARG A 180 -1.19 -2.93 22.62
C ARG A 180 -1.52 -4.41 22.43
N ALA A 181 -0.65 -5.19 21.78
CA ALA A 181 -0.83 -6.63 21.62
C ALA A 181 -0.80 -7.35 22.98
N ALA A 182 0.06 -6.91 23.89
CA ALA A 182 0.09 -7.45 25.26
C ALA A 182 -1.17 -7.13 26.07
N ALA A 183 -1.84 -6.01 25.79
CA ALA A 183 -3.03 -5.54 26.50
C ALA A 183 -4.37 -5.96 25.87
N SER A 184 -4.38 -6.40 24.61
CA SER A 184 -5.60 -6.70 23.85
C SER A 184 -5.47 -8.01 23.06
N PRO A 185 -6.18 -9.08 23.47
CA PRO A 185 -6.17 -10.36 22.75
C PRO A 185 -6.66 -10.25 21.30
N SER A 186 -7.64 -9.39 21.01
CA SER A 186 -8.12 -9.17 19.63
C SER A 186 -7.03 -8.55 18.76
N PHE A 187 -6.36 -7.50 19.23
CA PHE A 187 -5.28 -6.86 18.51
C PHE A 187 -4.06 -7.79 18.36
N SER A 188 -3.76 -8.61 19.39
CA SER A 188 -2.73 -9.65 19.30
C SER A 188 -3.04 -10.66 18.17
N SER A 189 -4.31 -11.04 18.03
CA SER A 189 -4.75 -11.92 16.92
C SER A 189 -4.54 -11.28 15.53
N GLU A 190 -4.81 -9.99 15.40
CA GLU A 190 -4.57 -9.24 14.16
C GLU A 190 -3.07 -9.17 13.82
N VAL A 191 -2.23 -8.86 14.80
CA VAL A 191 -0.76 -8.88 14.67
C VAL A 191 -0.26 -10.26 14.26
N ASN A 192 -0.74 -11.34 14.89
CA ASN A 192 -0.35 -12.71 14.55
C ASN A 192 -0.77 -13.09 13.12
N ALA A 193 -1.95 -12.68 12.68
CA ALA A 193 -2.39 -12.88 11.30
C ALA A 193 -1.50 -12.12 10.28
N ALA A 194 -1.11 -10.88 10.60
CA ALA A 194 -0.17 -10.09 9.80
C ALA A 194 1.21 -10.76 9.72
N VAL A 195 1.77 -11.16 10.86
CA VAL A 195 3.04 -11.89 10.95
C VAL A 195 3.00 -13.18 10.13
N THR A 196 1.90 -13.94 10.20
CA THR A 196 1.74 -15.18 9.43
C THR A 196 1.83 -14.90 7.93
N ARG A 197 1.17 -13.85 7.40
CA ARG A 197 1.26 -13.48 5.98
C ARG A 197 2.70 -13.09 5.59
N ILE A 198 3.37 -12.30 6.43
CA ILE A 198 4.77 -11.89 6.20
C ILE A 198 5.70 -13.10 6.17
N LEU A 199 5.58 -14.03 7.11
CA LEU A 199 6.41 -15.24 7.17
C LEU A 199 6.11 -16.15 5.98
N THR A 200 4.85 -16.32 5.58
CA THR A 200 4.47 -17.08 4.38
C THR A 200 5.12 -16.47 3.12
N ALA A 201 5.08 -15.16 2.98
CA ALA A 201 5.74 -14.48 1.86
C ALA A 201 7.27 -14.69 1.91
N LYS A 202 7.91 -14.55 3.07
CA LYS A 202 9.34 -14.82 3.21
C LYS A 202 9.69 -16.28 2.88
N GLN A 203 8.89 -17.23 3.32
CA GLN A 203 9.09 -18.65 3.04
C GLN A 203 9.03 -18.96 1.54
N SER A 204 8.07 -18.37 0.81
CA SER A 204 7.93 -18.58 -0.63
C SER A 204 9.12 -18.08 -1.46
N TYR A 205 9.94 -17.21 -0.88
CA TYR A 205 11.20 -16.70 -1.46
C TYR A 205 12.47 -17.29 -0.83
N GLY A 206 12.34 -18.35 -0.02
CA GLY A 206 13.50 -19.02 0.61
C GLY A 206 14.23 -18.17 1.65
N LEU A 207 13.57 -17.17 2.24
CA LEU A 207 14.18 -16.22 3.18
C LEU A 207 14.05 -16.64 4.66
N LEU A 208 13.46 -17.78 4.92
CA LEU A 208 13.40 -18.35 6.28
C LEU A 208 14.36 -19.54 6.38
N PRO A 209 15.04 -19.69 7.54
CA PRO A 209 15.80 -20.90 7.80
C PRO A 209 14.88 -22.13 7.77
N CYS A 210 15.37 -23.22 7.23
CA CYS A 210 14.69 -24.53 7.24
C CYS A 210 14.59 -25.08 8.66
#